data_9a4903478f292db1908239ea9ee5399d
#
_entry.id   9a4903478f292db1908239ea9ee5399d
#
_cell.length_a   1.000
_cell.length_b   1.000
_cell.length_c   1.000
_cell.angle_alpha   90.00
_cell.angle_beta   90.00
_cell.angle_gamma   90.00
#
_symmetry.space_group_name_H-M   'P 1'
#
loop_
_entity.id
_entity.type
_entity.pdbx_description
1 polymer ?
#
loop_
_entity_poly.entity_id
_entity_poly.type
_entity_poly.pdbx_seq_one_letter_code
_entity_poly.pdbx_strand_id
1 'polypeptide(L)'
;MVQVDHDNVGACKELVTVLFAKGIQNIAYLGSNMDQMVNRCRYQGYEEAYRKGKRKLNQDLVYTDLSNKAMVEKAVEELKKSGVECILCQDDYICDEVVRKLARMGVRIPDQMKVASCHYSRILENYPVTITSLKFNITELGRRSCQVLLDMIHGKTVPDKTLLDYEIILK
;
A
#
# COMPACT_ATOMS: atom_id res chain seq x y z
N MET A 1 1.79 26.24 -1.05
CA MET A 1 2.13 25.39 0.14
C MET A 1 3.23 24.44 -0.29
N VAL A 2 4.38 24.48 0.38
CA VAL A 2 5.50 23.57 0.07
C VAL A 2 5.26 22.19 0.68
N GLN A 3 5.47 21.14 -0.10
CA GLN A 3 5.27 19.74 0.29
C GLN A 3 6.55 18.93 0.03
N VAL A 4 6.96 18.13 1.00
CA VAL A 4 7.96 17.07 0.83
C VAL A 4 7.31 15.75 1.21
N ASP A 5 7.26 14.79 0.30
CA ASP A 5 6.57 13.51 0.51
C ASP A 5 7.20 12.42 -0.39
N HIS A 6 6.79 11.17 -0.20
CA HIS A 6 7.06 10.09 -1.16
C HIS A 6 5.99 10.09 -2.27
N ASP A 7 6.35 9.57 -3.44
CA ASP A 7 5.36 9.36 -4.52
C ASP A 7 4.44 8.18 -4.22
N ASN A 8 3.48 8.40 -3.31
CA ASN A 8 2.54 7.36 -2.90
C ASN A 8 1.64 6.87 -4.05
N VAL A 9 1.30 7.74 -5.01
CA VAL A 9 0.50 7.36 -6.20
C VAL A 9 1.33 6.47 -7.12
N GLY A 10 2.52 6.95 -7.52
CA GLY A 10 3.42 6.21 -8.40
C GLY A 10 3.85 4.88 -7.80
N ALA A 11 4.20 4.87 -6.52
CA ALA A 11 4.62 3.68 -5.79
C ALA A 11 3.52 2.59 -5.77
N CYS A 12 2.31 2.94 -5.37
CA CYS A 12 1.21 1.97 -5.34
C CYS A 12 0.86 1.49 -6.75
N LYS A 13 0.85 2.39 -7.74
CA LYS A 13 0.62 2.02 -9.14
C LYS A 13 1.67 1.04 -9.66
N GLU A 14 2.93 1.27 -9.36
CA GLU A 14 4.01 0.38 -9.76
C GLU A 14 3.90 -0.97 -9.06
N LEU A 15 3.65 -0.99 -7.74
CA LEU A 15 3.43 -2.22 -6.98
C LEU A 15 2.35 -3.10 -7.61
N VAL A 16 1.19 -2.53 -7.90
CA VAL A 16 0.07 -3.24 -8.55
C VAL A 16 0.44 -3.70 -9.96
N THR A 17 1.18 -2.89 -10.72
CA THR A 17 1.67 -3.25 -12.06
C THR A 17 2.61 -4.46 -11.99
N VAL A 18 3.49 -4.50 -10.99
CA VAL A 18 4.37 -5.66 -10.74
C VAL A 18 3.57 -6.91 -10.38
N LEU A 19 2.52 -6.79 -9.55
CA LEU A 19 1.64 -7.91 -9.23
C LEU A 19 0.95 -8.45 -10.49
N PHE A 20 0.46 -7.58 -11.38
CA PHE A 20 -0.08 -7.99 -12.67
C PHE A 20 0.95 -8.69 -13.56
N ALA A 21 2.19 -8.21 -13.60
CA ALA A 21 3.27 -8.84 -14.36
C ALA A 21 3.63 -10.24 -13.83
N LYS A 22 3.39 -10.50 -12.54
CA LYS A 22 3.51 -11.83 -11.92
C LYS A 22 2.29 -12.74 -12.19
N GLY A 23 1.36 -12.33 -13.05
CA GLY A 23 0.19 -13.12 -13.46
C GLY A 23 -1.03 -12.99 -12.56
N ILE A 24 -0.98 -12.18 -11.50
CA ILE A 24 -2.12 -11.96 -10.61
C ILE A 24 -3.17 -11.13 -11.33
N GLN A 25 -4.43 -11.57 -11.33
CA GLN A 25 -5.51 -10.88 -12.04
C GLN A 25 -6.47 -10.16 -11.08
N ASN A 26 -6.82 -10.82 -9.98
CA ASN A 26 -7.81 -10.35 -9.03
C ASN A 26 -7.13 -9.89 -7.74
N ILE A 27 -6.95 -8.59 -7.61
CA ILE A 27 -6.34 -7.97 -6.44
C ILE A 27 -7.42 -7.21 -5.68
N ALA A 28 -7.65 -7.57 -4.42
CA ALA A 28 -8.49 -6.78 -3.52
C ALA A 28 -7.69 -5.64 -2.88
N TYR A 29 -8.34 -4.52 -2.60
CA TYR A 29 -7.76 -3.41 -1.87
C TYR A 29 -8.42 -3.27 -0.49
N LEU A 30 -7.63 -3.29 0.56
CA LEU A 30 -8.08 -3.07 1.93
C LEU A 30 -7.45 -1.80 2.48
N GLY A 31 -8.29 -0.82 2.80
CA GLY A 31 -7.88 0.48 3.31
C GLY A 31 -8.83 1.05 4.35
N SER A 32 -8.43 2.15 4.95
CA SER A 32 -9.17 2.88 5.97
C SER A 32 -9.04 4.38 5.78
N ASN A 33 -9.90 5.13 6.43
CA ASN A 33 -9.82 6.60 6.59
C ASN A 33 -9.37 7.36 5.34
N MET A 34 -10.25 7.47 4.36
CA MET A 34 -9.99 8.17 3.10
C MET A 34 -9.87 9.70 3.26
N ASP A 35 -10.07 10.26 4.45
CA ASP A 35 -9.82 11.69 4.73
C ASP A 35 -8.31 12.01 4.74
N GLN A 36 -7.47 11.01 5.02
CA GLN A 36 -6.02 11.18 4.96
C GLN A 36 -5.53 11.18 3.50
N MET A 37 -4.72 12.19 3.16
CA MET A 37 -4.19 12.34 1.80
C MET A 37 -3.38 11.13 1.35
N VAL A 38 -2.54 10.58 2.20
CA VAL A 38 -1.71 9.41 1.88
C VAL A 38 -2.56 8.20 1.47
N ASN A 39 -3.69 7.99 2.14
CA ASN A 39 -4.61 6.89 1.86
C ASN A 39 -5.30 7.07 0.50
N ARG A 40 -5.75 8.29 0.20
CA ARG A 40 -6.28 8.62 -1.14
C ARG A 40 -5.24 8.42 -2.24
N CYS A 41 -4.00 8.85 -2.01
CA CYS A 41 -2.92 8.69 -2.99
C CYS A 41 -2.63 7.20 -3.29
N ARG A 42 -2.60 6.35 -2.26
CA ARG A 42 -2.40 4.92 -2.43
C ARG A 42 -3.56 4.27 -3.19
N TYR A 43 -4.78 4.60 -2.82
CA TYR A 43 -5.96 4.13 -3.54
C TYR A 43 -5.99 4.61 -5.00
N GLN A 44 -5.68 5.89 -5.25
CA GLN A 44 -5.54 6.42 -6.60
C GLN A 44 -4.51 5.64 -7.42
N GLY A 45 -3.35 5.32 -6.82
CA GLY A 45 -2.32 4.50 -7.49
C GLY A 45 -2.83 3.12 -7.88
N TYR A 46 -3.62 2.48 -7.00
CA TYR A 46 -4.27 1.20 -7.29
C TYR A 46 -5.24 1.31 -8.48
N GLU A 47 -6.13 2.32 -8.50
CA GLU A 47 -7.04 2.56 -9.63
C GLU A 47 -6.30 2.86 -10.94
N GLU A 48 -5.23 3.68 -10.86
CA GLU A 48 -4.41 4.01 -12.03
C GLU A 48 -3.71 2.80 -12.64
N ALA A 49 -3.29 1.83 -11.81
CA ALA A 49 -2.70 0.60 -12.32
C ALA A 49 -3.71 -0.23 -13.12
N TYR A 50 -4.94 -0.37 -12.64
CA TYR A 50 -6.02 -1.03 -13.37
C TYR A 50 -6.32 -0.31 -14.70
N ARG A 51 -6.44 1.02 -14.66
CA ARG A 51 -6.68 1.83 -15.86
C ARG A 51 -5.55 1.69 -16.88
N LYS A 52 -4.28 1.78 -16.45
CA LYS A 52 -3.11 1.63 -17.32
C LYS A 52 -3.05 0.22 -17.94
N GLY A 53 -3.38 -0.80 -17.17
CA GLY A 53 -3.43 -2.18 -17.61
C GLY A 53 -4.65 -2.52 -18.47
N LYS A 54 -5.56 -1.55 -18.72
CA LYS A 54 -6.85 -1.74 -19.41
C LYS A 54 -7.68 -2.87 -18.77
N ARG A 55 -7.62 -2.97 -17.45
CA ARG A 55 -8.32 -3.98 -16.64
C ARG A 55 -9.56 -3.35 -16.00
N LYS A 56 -10.63 -4.13 -15.90
CA LYS A 56 -11.84 -3.69 -15.17
C LYS A 56 -11.60 -3.85 -13.67
N LEU A 57 -11.70 -2.75 -12.94
CA LEU A 57 -11.70 -2.78 -11.49
C LEU A 57 -13.04 -3.31 -10.98
N ASN A 58 -13.01 -4.33 -10.14
CA ASN A 58 -14.20 -4.81 -9.44
C ASN A 58 -14.33 -4.09 -8.09
N GLN A 59 -15.34 -3.24 -7.96
CA GLN A 59 -15.58 -2.45 -6.74
C GLN A 59 -15.98 -3.32 -5.54
N ASP A 60 -16.51 -4.52 -5.74
CA ASP A 60 -16.83 -5.46 -4.66
C ASP A 60 -15.58 -5.99 -3.93
N LEU A 61 -14.39 -5.77 -4.51
CA LEU A 61 -13.09 -6.14 -3.93
C LEU A 61 -12.38 -4.96 -3.26
N VAL A 62 -13.07 -3.81 -3.12
CA VAL A 62 -12.50 -2.57 -2.60
C VAL A 62 -13.16 -2.21 -1.27
N TYR A 63 -12.36 -2.14 -0.22
CA TYR A 63 -12.76 -1.75 1.13
C TYR A 63 -11.93 -0.54 1.55
N THR A 64 -12.58 0.60 1.77
CA THR A 64 -11.91 1.89 2.08
C THR A 64 -12.28 2.50 3.43
N ASP A 65 -13.05 1.78 4.24
CA ASP A 65 -13.61 2.25 5.50
C ASP A 65 -13.27 1.33 6.70
N LEU A 66 -12.28 0.48 6.58
CA LEU A 66 -11.89 -0.49 7.59
C LEU A 66 -11.29 0.21 8.83
N SER A 67 -12.12 0.59 9.77
CA SER A 67 -11.73 1.39 10.94
C SER A 67 -11.28 0.57 12.15
N ASN A 68 -11.48 -0.74 12.13
CA ASN A 68 -11.12 -1.63 13.24
C ASN A 68 -10.84 -3.07 12.77
N LYS A 69 -10.23 -3.84 13.66
CA LYS A 69 -9.86 -5.23 13.42
C LYS A 69 -11.02 -6.11 12.97
N ALA A 70 -12.19 -6.00 13.58
CA ALA A 70 -13.34 -6.84 13.25
C ALA A 70 -13.78 -6.63 11.79
N MET A 71 -13.74 -5.40 11.29
CA MET A 71 -14.04 -5.08 9.89
C MET A 71 -13.00 -5.69 8.94
N VAL A 72 -11.70 -5.62 9.28
CA VAL A 72 -10.64 -6.27 8.49
C VAL A 72 -10.86 -7.78 8.46
N GLU A 73 -11.11 -8.41 9.60
CA GLU A 73 -11.33 -9.86 9.68
C GLU A 73 -12.54 -10.31 8.85
N LYS A 74 -13.64 -9.55 8.88
CA LYS A 74 -14.84 -9.81 8.08
C LYS A 74 -14.52 -9.69 6.58
N ALA A 75 -13.85 -8.62 6.17
CA ALA A 75 -13.44 -8.43 4.78
C ALA A 75 -12.57 -9.60 4.27
N VAL A 76 -11.61 -10.09 5.07
CA VAL A 76 -10.78 -11.26 4.72
C VAL A 76 -11.62 -12.53 4.54
N GLU A 77 -12.64 -12.75 5.40
CA GLU A 77 -13.55 -13.89 5.27
C GLU A 77 -14.38 -13.86 3.98
N GLU A 78 -14.85 -12.68 3.59
CA GLU A 78 -15.58 -12.46 2.35
C GLU A 78 -14.66 -12.67 1.14
N LEU A 79 -13.47 -12.08 1.15
CA LEU A 79 -12.49 -12.17 0.08
C LEU A 79 -12.00 -13.60 -0.17
N LYS A 80 -11.88 -14.43 0.87
CA LYS A 80 -11.52 -15.85 0.70
C LYS A 80 -12.53 -16.59 -0.18
N LYS A 81 -13.80 -16.17 -0.21
CA LYS A 81 -14.87 -16.81 -0.99
C LYS A 81 -15.01 -16.25 -2.40
N SER A 82 -14.40 -15.10 -2.68
CA SER A 82 -14.61 -14.32 -3.92
C SER A 82 -13.66 -14.68 -5.06
N GLY A 83 -12.71 -15.59 -4.86
CA GLY A 83 -11.71 -15.94 -5.88
C GLY A 83 -10.60 -14.90 -6.05
N VAL A 84 -10.39 -14.05 -5.04
CA VAL A 84 -9.25 -13.12 -4.97
C VAL A 84 -7.93 -13.89 -4.88
N GLU A 85 -6.94 -13.42 -5.63
CA GLU A 85 -5.60 -14.02 -5.68
C GLU A 85 -4.60 -13.28 -4.79
N CYS A 86 -4.83 -11.98 -4.56
CA CYS A 86 -3.96 -11.12 -3.76
C CYS A 86 -4.78 -10.10 -2.98
N ILE A 87 -4.42 -9.88 -1.72
CA ILE A 87 -4.93 -8.78 -0.90
C ILE A 87 -3.84 -7.72 -0.82
N LEU A 88 -4.12 -6.53 -1.38
CA LEU A 88 -3.29 -5.34 -1.24
C LEU A 88 -3.77 -4.53 -0.05
N CYS A 89 -2.94 -4.44 0.97
CA CYS A 89 -3.19 -3.66 2.17
C CYS A 89 -2.66 -2.23 2.02
N GLN A 90 -3.48 -1.25 2.38
CA GLN A 90 -3.11 0.17 2.34
C GLN A 90 -1.86 0.48 3.16
N ASP A 91 -1.68 -0.20 4.29
CA ASP A 91 -0.55 -0.03 5.19
C ASP A 91 -0.19 -1.35 5.90
N ASP A 92 0.84 -1.29 6.73
CA ASP A 92 1.38 -2.42 7.48
C ASP A 92 0.49 -2.87 8.65
N TYR A 93 -0.32 -1.97 9.25
CA TYR A 93 -1.26 -2.32 10.30
C TYR A 93 -2.41 -3.20 9.75
N ILE A 94 -3.02 -2.78 8.64
CA ILE A 94 -4.03 -3.59 7.96
C ILE A 94 -3.41 -4.91 7.50
N CYS A 95 -2.16 -4.86 6.98
CA CYS A 95 -1.46 -6.05 6.54
C CYS A 95 -1.20 -7.05 7.69
N ASP A 96 -0.80 -6.57 8.87
CA ASP A 96 -0.63 -7.39 10.08
C ASP A 96 -1.93 -8.13 10.44
N GLU A 97 -3.06 -7.43 10.48
CA GLU A 97 -4.36 -8.03 10.78
C GLU A 97 -4.80 -9.05 9.70
N VAL A 98 -4.56 -8.76 8.43
CA VAL A 98 -4.83 -9.68 7.31
C VAL A 98 -4.02 -10.96 7.44
N VAL A 99 -2.70 -10.85 7.67
CA VAL A 99 -1.81 -12.02 7.80
C VAL A 99 -2.22 -12.86 9.01
N ARG A 100 -2.49 -12.25 10.16
CA ARG A 100 -2.96 -12.94 11.36
C ARG A 100 -4.30 -13.65 11.13
N LYS A 101 -5.23 -13.01 10.43
CA LYS A 101 -6.52 -13.61 10.11
C LYS A 101 -6.38 -14.79 9.17
N LEU A 102 -5.61 -14.66 8.08
CA LEU A 102 -5.34 -15.74 7.14
C LEU A 102 -4.69 -16.95 7.84
N ALA A 103 -3.72 -16.70 8.74
CA ALA A 103 -3.07 -17.73 9.53
C ALA A 103 -4.09 -18.48 10.43
N ARG A 104 -4.98 -17.77 11.14
CA ARG A 104 -6.05 -18.40 11.94
C ARG A 104 -7.04 -19.21 11.09
N MET A 105 -7.22 -18.85 9.83
CA MET A 105 -8.07 -19.58 8.87
C MET A 105 -7.34 -20.75 8.20
N GLY A 106 -6.07 -21.02 8.53
CA GLY A 106 -5.24 -22.05 7.91
C GLY A 106 -4.90 -21.78 6.45
N VAL A 107 -4.95 -20.52 6.00
CA VAL A 107 -4.63 -20.12 4.63
C VAL A 107 -3.13 -19.85 4.51
N ARG A 108 -2.46 -20.55 3.61
CA ARG A 108 -1.01 -20.38 3.39
C ARG A 108 -0.72 -19.18 2.50
N ILE A 109 0.20 -18.33 2.95
CA ILE A 109 0.77 -17.22 2.20
C ILE A 109 2.17 -17.63 1.74
N PRO A 110 2.53 -17.51 0.46
CA PRO A 110 1.76 -16.93 -0.65
C PRO A 110 0.93 -17.96 -1.45
N ASP A 111 0.96 -19.25 -1.11
CA ASP A 111 0.50 -20.35 -1.97
C ASP A 111 -0.99 -20.28 -2.29
N GLN A 112 -1.82 -20.02 -1.27
CA GLN A 112 -3.28 -19.99 -1.40
C GLN A 112 -3.84 -18.57 -1.47
N MET A 113 -3.13 -17.59 -0.90
CA MET A 113 -3.46 -16.18 -0.94
C MET A 113 -2.17 -15.38 -0.92
N LYS A 114 -2.00 -14.48 -1.89
CA LYS A 114 -0.90 -13.53 -1.86
C LYS A 114 -1.29 -12.30 -1.04
N VAL A 115 -0.31 -11.70 -0.38
CA VAL A 115 -0.49 -10.47 0.37
C VAL A 115 0.56 -9.45 -0.06
N ALA A 116 0.11 -8.23 -0.27
CA ALA A 116 0.99 -7.09 -0.55
C ALA A 116 0.63 -5.92 0.36
N SER A 117 1.59 -5.04 0.62
CA SER A 117 1.40 -3.87 1.48
C SER A 117 1.97 -2.60 0.83
N CYS A 118 1.21 -1.50 0.89
CA CYS A 118 1.70 -0.19 0.45
C CYS A 118 2.65 0.47 1.47
N HIS A 119 3.03 -0.22 2.53
CA HIS A 119 4.03 0.22 3.48
C HIS A 119 4.77 -0.97 4.10
N TYR A 120 6.10 -0.87 4.18
CA TYR A 120 6.95 -1.84 4.86
C TYR A 120 7.54 -1.20 6.13
N SER A 121 7.26 -1.80 7.28
CA SER A 121 7.86 -1.42 8.55
C SER A 121 8.38 -2.64 9.29
N ARG A 122 8.93 -2.42 10.49
CA ARG A 122 9.36 -3.48 11.41
C ARG A 122 8.25 -4.46 11.77
N ILE A 123 6.98 -4.06 11.65
CA ILE A 123 5.82 -4.94 11.86
C ILE A 123 5.88 -6.12 10.88
N LEU A 124 6.18 -5.84 9.62
CA LEU A 124 6.21 -6.86 8.56
C LEU A 124 7.57 -7.58 8.44
N GLU A 125 8.63 -7.00 9.01
CA GLU A 125 9.99 -7.52 8.89
C GLU A 125 10.14 -8.93 9.47
N ASN A 126 9.45 -9.20 10.57
CA ASN A 126 9.58 -10.44 11.34
C ASN A 126 8.58 -11.55 10.92
N TYR A 127 7.75 -11.29 9.89
CA TYR A 127 6.85 -12.33 9.42
C TYR A 127 7.60 -13.41 8.64
N PRO A 128 7.35 -14.70 8.94
CA PRO A 128 7.96 -15.83 8.21
C PRO A 128 7.31 -16.06 6.83
N VAL A 129 6.40 -15.18 6.41
CA VAL A 129 5.67 -15.28 5.15
C VAL A 129 6.11 -14.23 4.15
N THR A 130 5.92 -14.52 2.88
CA THR A 130 6.29 -13.63 1.77
C THR A 130 5.25 -12.53 1.60
N ILE A 131 5.63 -11.27 1.84
CA ILE A 131 4.80 -10.09 1.63
C ILE A 131 5.53 -9.13 0.71
N THR A 132 4.98 -8.91 -0.48
CA THR A 132 5.50 -7.88 -1.40
C THR A 132 5.09 -6.50 -0.89
N SER A 133 6.05 -5.59 -0.71
CA SER A 133 5.78 -4.33 0.02
C SER A 133 6.51 -3.13 -0.57
N LEU A 134 5.97 -1.92 -0.33
CA LEU A 134 6.64 -0.65 -0.58
C LEU A 134 7.46 -0.23 0.64
N LYS A 135 8.72 0.08 0.43
CA LYS A 135 9.61 0.62 1.46
C LYS A 135 9.96 2.07 1.14
N PHE A 136 9.72 2.93 2.11
CA PHE A 136 10.01 4.35 2.04
C PHE A 136 11.18 4.71 2.97
N ASN A 137 12.06 5.62 2.49
CA ASN A 137 13.17 6.10 3.30
C ASN A 137 12.73 7.27 4.20
N ILE A 138 12.26 6.94 5.40
CA ILE A 138 11.77 7.93 6.37
C ILE A 138 12.88 8.87 6.85
N THR A 139 14.12 8.37 6.96
CA THR A 139 15.27 9.21 7.34
C THR A 139 15.54 10.27 6.27
N GLU A 140 15.49 9.91 5.00
CA GLU A 140 15.66 10.86 3.91
C GLU A 140 14.49 11.86 3.84
N LEU A 141 13.27 11.41 4.11
CA LEU A 141 12.11 12.31 4.22
C LEU A 141 12.35 13.38 5.29
N GLY A 142 12.77 12.98 6.48
CA GLY A 142 13.10 13.93 7.56
C GLY A 142 14.22 14.89 7.17
N ARG A 143 15.33 14.37 6.65
CA ARG A 143 16.49 15.18 6.20
C ARG A 143 16.06 16.21 5.14
N ARG A 144 15.31 15.77 4.12
CA ARG A 144 14.88 16.65 3.02
C ARG A 144 13.88 17.69 3.50
N SER A 145 12.96 17.33 4.36
CA SER A 145 12.00 18.28 4.95
C SER A 145 12.71 19.37 5.76
N CYS A 146 13.68 19.01 6.60
CA CYS A 146 14.48 19.98 7.34
C CYS A 146 15.28 20.90 6.39
N GLN A 147 15.90 20.34 5.35
CA GLN A 147 16.66 21.15 4.38
C GLN A 147 15.78 22.17 3.67
N VAL A 148 14.60 21.75 3.19
CA VAL A 148 13.64 22.63 2.51
C VAL A 148 13.19 23.75 3.46
N LEU A 149 12.89 23.42 4.73
CA LEU A 149 12.51 24.41 5.73
C LEU A 149 13.62 25.44 5.99
N LEU A 150 14.87 24.99 6.14
CA LEU A 150 16.02 25.89 6.32
C LEU A 150 16.22 26.79 5.10
N ASP A 151 16.09 26.26 3.90
CA ASP A 151 16.22 27.05 2.67
C ASP A 151 15.12 28.14 2.59
N MET A 152 13.89 27.83 2.99
CA MET A 152 12.80 28.80 3.09
C MET A 152 13.10 29.90 4.13
N ILE A 153 13.60 29.52 5.31
CA ILE A 153 13.97 30.48 6.36
C ILE A 153 15.07 31.45 5.87
N HIS A 154 16.00 30.97 5.05
CA HIS A 154 17.06 31.78 4.45
C HIS A 154 16.63 32.53 3.18
N GLY A 155 15.33 32.56 2.86
CA GLY A 155 14.79 33.29 1.71
C GLY A 155 15.12 32.68 0.34
N LYS A 156 15.55 31.41 0.29
CA LYS A 156 15.81 30.71 -0.96
C LYS A 156 14.52 30.24 -1.62
N THR A 157 14.50 30.22 -2.94
CA THR A 157 13.42 29.61 -3.70
C THR A 157 13.49 28.09 -3.57
N VAL A 158 12.37 27.48 -3.17
CA VAL A 158 12.22 26.01 -3.06
C VAL A 158 11.08 25.54 -3.96
N PRO A 159 11.10 24.30 -4.46
CA PRO A 159 9.99 23.77 -5.24
C PRO A 159 8.73 23.61 -4.37
N ASP A 160 7.57 23.84 -4.95
CA ASP A 160 6.28 23.64 -4.26
C ASP A 160 6.05 22.18 -3.84
N LYS A 161 6.62 21.25 -4.61
CA LYS A 161 6.50 19.82 -4.31
C LYS A 161 7.83 19.10 -4.56
N THR A 162 8.27 18.36 -3.56
CA THR A 162 9.42 17.44 -3.65
C THR A 162 8.93 16.04 -3.36
N LEU A 163 9.10 15.12 -4.33
CA LEU A 163 8.78 13.71 -4.17
C LEU A 163 10.07 12.91 -4.01
N LEU A 164 10.07 12.00 -3.05
CA LEU A 164 11.18 11.09 -2.75
C LEU A 164 10.90 9.71 -3.33
N ASP A 165 12.00 9.02 -3.66
CA ASP A 165 11.97 7.67 -4.18
C ASP A 165 11.48 6.64 -3.15
N TYR A 166 11.15 5.46 -3.66
CA TYR A 166 10.71 4.29 -2.90
C TYR A 166 11.36 3.02 -3.45
N GLU A 167 11.30 1.95 -2.69
CA GLU A 167 11.73 0.62 -3.10
C GLU A 167 10.54 -0.35 -3.08
N ILE A 168 10.48 -1.28 -4.05
CA ILE A 168 9.55 -2.41 -4.00
C ILE A 168 10.34 -3.62 -3.48
N ILE A 169 9.97 -4.10 -2.30
CA ILE A 169 10.50 -5.33 -1.74
C ILE A 169 9.70 -6.49 -2.34
N LEU A 170 10.34 -7.23 -3.24
CA LEU A 170 9.79 -8.43 -3.86
C LEU A 170 10.22 -9.65 -3.03
N LYS A 171 9.27 -10.27 -2.38
CA LYS A 171 9.49 -11.52 -1.66
C LYS A 171 8.60 -12.61 -2.24
#